data_582e45c81f6a8f00f5eb2255bf87ba35
#
_entry.id   582e45c81f6a8f00f5eb2255bf87ba35
#
_cell.length_a   1.000
_cell.length_b   1.000
_cell.length_c   1.000
_cell.angle_alpha   90.00
_cell.angle_beta   90.00
_cell.angle_gamma   90.00
#
_symmetry.space_group_name_H-M   'P 1'
#
loop_
_entity.id
_entity.type
_entity.pdbx_description
1 polymer ?
#
loop_
_entity_poly.entity_id
_entity_poly.type
_entity_poly.pdbx_seq_one_letter_code
_entity_poly.pdbx_strand_id
1 'polypeptide(L)'
;EFDLLVVGNGHHWDARYPDFPGEFTGESLHSHHYIDPQSPLNLSGKRILVVGIGNSAADITVELSSKALQNSVTLSTRSSAWIVPKYIAGRPLDSIARTSPYIPLSWQRKALQLMAPALGIDPQLYGLPAPNHKLLEAHPTQSVELPLRLGSGDVTPKPNVTRLDGETVYFEDGTSGVFDVI
;
A
#
# COMPACT_ATOMS: atom_id res chain seq x y z
N GLU A 1 -16.26 -7.82 41.81
CA GLU A 1 -14.86 -8.30 41.85
C GLU A 1 -14.64 -9.22 40.66
N PHE A 2 -13.49 -9.10 39.96
CA PHE A 2 -13.12 -9.93 38.83
C PHE A 2 -11.74 -10.54 39.12
N ASP A 3 -11.58 -11.82 38.80
CA ASP A 3 -10.31 -12.53 39.00
C ASP A 3 -9.26 -12.18 37.94
N LEU A 4 -9.69 -11.70 36.74
CA LEU A 4 -8.83 -11.35 35.63
C LEU A 4 -9.43 -10.21 34.83
N LEU A 5 -8.59 -9.24 34.48
CA LEU A 5 -8.89 -8.17 33.52
C LEU A 5 -8.03 -8.35 32.28
N VAL A 6 -8.68 -8.49 31.11
CA VAL A 6 -8.00 -8.53 29.81
C VAL A 6 -8.22 -7.21 29.08
N VAL A 7 -7.12 -6.46 28.85
CA VAL A 7 -7.15 -5.19 28.10
C VAL A 7 -6.90 -5.50 26.63
N GLY A 8 -7.94 -5.39 25.80
CA GLY A 8 -7.93 -5.71 24.38
C GLY A 8 -8.25 -4.48 23.51
N ASN A 9 -7.66 -3.32 23.84
CA ASN A 9 -7.99 -2.03 23.22
C ASN A 9 -7.32 -1.78 21.86
N GLY A 10 -6.48 -2.70 21.34
CA GLY A 10 -5.74 -2.52 20.10
C GLY A 10 -4.68 -1.39 20.19
N HIS A 11 -4.09 -1.02 19.03
CA HIS A 11 -3.01 -0.02 18.97
C HIS A 11 -3.13 0.95 17.78
N HIS A 12 -4.22 0.95 17.03
CA HIS A 12 -4.46 1.81 15.86
C HIS A 12 -5.54 2.87 16.13
N TRP A 13 -5.48 3.54 17.27
CA TRP A 13 -6.49 4.53 17.68
C TRP A 13 -6.30 5.90 17.06
N ASP A 14 -5.06 6.31 16.85
CA ASP A 14 -4.71 7.66 16.43
C ASP A 14 -4.24 7.66 14.95
N ALA A 15 -4.97 8.38 14.11
CA ALA A 15 -4.67 8.53 12.70
C ALA A 15 -3.44 9.42 12.52
N ARG A 16 -2.36 8.88 11.96
CA ARG A 16 -1.12 9.61 11.73
C ARG A 16 -1.08 10.16 10.32
N TYR A 17 -1.19 11.47 10.20
CA TYR A 17 -1.10 12.17 8.92
C TYR A 17 0.37 12.44 8.55
N PRO A 18 0.73 12.38 7.26
CA PRO A 18 2.03 12.83 6.79
C PRO A 18 2.13 14.36 6.88
N ASP A 19 3.33 14.86 7.18
CA ASP A 19 3.64 16.29 7.19
C ASP A 19 4.33 16.65 5.86
N PHE A 20 3.52 17.00 4.85
CA PHE A 20 4.01 17.47 3.56
C PHE A 20 4.06 19.00 3.53
N PRO A 21 5.14 19.61 2.99
CA PRO A 21 5.20 21.05 2.80
C PRO A 21 4.08 21.58 1.91
N GLY A 22 3.48 22.71 2.27
CA GLY A 22 2.40 23.36 1.52
C GLY A 22 1.02 22.98 2.03
N GLU A 23 0.00 23.27 1.25
CA GLU A 23 -1.41 23.05 1.61
C GLU A 23 -2.14 22.36 0.46
N PHE A 24 -2.95 21.38 0.78
CA PHE A 24 -3.88 20.73 -0.14
C PHE A 24 -5.28 21.27 0.08
N THR A 25 -5.89 21.79 -0.98
CA THR A 25 -7.24 22.42 -0.90
C THR A 25 -8.37 21.46 -1.28
N GLY A 26 -8.04 20.26 -1.78
CA GLY A 26 -9.01 19.20 -2.04
C GLY A 26 -9.43 18.46 -0.77
N GLU A 27 -10.15 17.37 -0.94
CA GLU A 27 -10.60 16.53 0.16
C GLU A 27 -9.46 15.62 0.66
N SER A 28 -9.34 15.44 1.97
CA SER A 28 -8.34 14.54 2.58
C SER A 28 -9.01 13.55 3.50
N LEU A 29 -8.63 12.26 3.36
CA LEU A 29 -9.20 11.17 4.14
C LEU A 29 -8.12 10.19 4.59
N HIS A 30 -7.98 10.01 5.89
CA HIS A 30 -7.10 8.96 6.40
C HIS A 30 -7.76 7.58 6.27
N SER A 31 -6.98 6.54 5.93
CA SER A 31 -7.47 5.17 5.78
C SER A 31 -8.23 4.63 7.00
N HIS A 32 -7.96 5.17 8.19
CA HIS A 32 -8.69 4.84 9.42
C HIS A 32 -10.18 5.22 9.37
N HIS A 33 -10.52 6.24 8.60
CA HIS A 33 -11.88 6.74 8.44
C HIS A 33 -12.55 6.29 7.14
N TYR A 34 -11.81 5.62 6.26
CA TYR A 34 -12.34 5.04 5.03
C TYR A 34 -13.26 3.85 5.35
N ILE A 35 -14.45 3.84 4.78
CA ILE A 35 -15.44 2.76 4.94
C ILE A 35 -15.63 2.05 3.60
N ASP A 36 -16.02 2.80 2.58
CA ASP A 36 -16.26 2.34 1.22
C ASP A 36 -16.17 3.52 0.22
N PRO A 37 -16.24 3.28 -1.10
CA PRO A 37 -16.12 4.34 -2.10
C PRO A 37 -17.19 5.44 -2.04
N GLN A 38 -18.24 5.29 -1.26
CA GLN A 38 -19.33 6.27 -1.10
C GLN A 38 -19.35 6.88 0.30
N SER A 39 -18.58 6.34 1.26
CA SER A 39 -18.61 6.77 2.66
C SER A 39 -17.20 6.80 3.27
N PRO A 40 -16.85 7.87 4.01
CA PRO A 40 -17.62 9.06 4.36
C PRO A 40 -17.66 10.11 3.24
N LEU A 41 -16.92 9.93 2.15
CA LEU A 41 -16.86 10.81 0.98
C LEU A 41 -17.30 10.03 -0.27
N ASN A 42 -17.96 10.71 -1.21
CA ASN A 42 -18.21 10.11 -2.52
C ASN A 42 -16.93 10.19 -3.38
N LEU A 43 -16.27 9.05 -3.55
CA LEU A 43 -15.01 8.89 -4.26
C LEU A 43 -15.19 8.42 -5.72
N SER A 44 -16.39 8.52 -6.31
CA SER A 44 -16.62 8.13 -7.71
C SER A 44 -16.31 9.28 -8.68
N GLY A 45 -15.66 8.96 -9.81
CA GLY A 45 -15.32 9.93 -10.87
C GLY A 45 -14.24 10.93 -10.46
N LYS A 46 -13.37 10.59 -9.52
CA LYS A 46 -12.37 11.47 -8.91
C LYS A 46 -10.94 11.12 -9.36
N ARG A 47 -10.07 12.15 -9.31
CA ARG A 47 -8.62 11.98 -9.37
C ARG A 47 -8.12 11.78 -7.94
N ILE A 48 -7.69 10.56 -7.62
CA ILE A 48 -7.39 10.17 -6.24
C ILE A 48 -5.90 9.85 -6.10
N LEU A 49 -5.28 10.42 -5.09
CA LEU A 49 -3.94 10.08 -4.67
C LEU A 49 -4.00 9.24 -3.38
N VAL A 50 -3.57 8.00 -3.45
CA VAL A 50 -3.38 7.17 -2.26
C VAL A 50 -1.91 7.26 -1.84
N VAL A 51 -1.66 7.66 -0.59
CA VAL A 51 -0.31 7.81 -0.04
C VAL A 51 0.02 6.66 0.91
N GLY A 52 1.05 5.90 0.57
CA GLY A 52 1.52 4.75 1.35
C GLY A 52 1.49 3.45 0.59
N ILE A 53 2.02 2.38 1.20
CA ILE A 53 2.12 1.04 0.59
C ILE A 53 1.73 -0.07 1.59
N GLY A 54 1.17 0.27 2.73
CA GLY A 54 0.65 -0.73 3.67
C GLY A 54 -0.58 -1.46 3.14
N ASN A 55 -1.04 -2.49 3.86
CA ASN A 55 -2.20 -3.28 3.43
C ASN A 55 -3.44 -2.42 3.18
N SER A 56 -3.74 -1.46 4.07
CA SER A 56 -4.87 -0.54 3.87
C SER A 56 -4.75 0.28 2.59
N ALA A 57 -3.55 0.85 2.31
CA ALA A 57 -3.32 1.59 1.08
C ALA A 57 -3.49 0.69 -0.16
N ALA A 58 -3.00 -0.55 -0.11
CA ALA A 58 -3.15 -1.51 -1.20
C ALA A 58 -4.63 -1.86 -1.46
N ASP A 59 -5.37 -2.19 -0.40
CA ASP A 59 -6.78 -2.58 -0.51
C ASP A 59 -7.64 -1.40 -1.01
N ILE A 60 -7.46 -0.19 -0.46
CA ILE A 60 -8.16 1.03 -0.90
C ILE A 60 -7.81 1.38 -2.37
N THR A 61 -6.53 1.28 -2.74
CA THR A 61 -6.09 1.54 -4.12
C THR A 61 -6.77 0.58 -5.10
N VAL A 62 -6.82 -0.70 -4.76
CA VAL A 62 -7.47 -1.73 -5.58
C VAL A 62 -8.96 -1.45 -5.73
N GLU A 63 -9.65 -1.17 -4.64
CA GLU A 63 -11.08 -0.88 -4.63
C GLU A 63 -11.41 0.36 -5.46
N LEU A 64 -10.69 1.48 -5.22
CA LEU A 64 -10.92 2.75 -5.91
C LEU A 64 -10.52 2.71 -7.39
N SER A 65 -9.63 1.81 -7.81
CA SER A 65 -9.26 1.62 -9.21
C SER A 65 -10.26 0.76 -10.02
N SER A 66 -11.37 0.36 -9.40
CA SER A 66 -12.45 -0.31 -10.12
C SER A 66 -13.00 0.55 -11.26
N LYS A 67 -13.10 -0.01 -12.46
CA LYS A 67 -13.65 0.69 -13.65
C LYS A 67 -15.07 1.19 -13.45
N ALA A 68 -15.83 0.54 -12.57
CA ALA A 68 -17.20 0.98 -12.23
C ALA A 68 -17.24 2.35 -11.55
N LEU A 69 -16.17 2.74 -10.86
CA LEU A 69 -16.06 4.02 -10.16
C LEU A 69 -15.58 5.16 -11.05
N GLN A 70 -15.00 4.86 -12.23
CA GLN A 70 -14.49 5.84 -13.20
C GLN A 70 -13.42 6.79 -12.61
N ASN A 71 -12.66 6.31 -11.66
CA ASN A 71 -11.59 7.08 -11.01
C ASN A 71 -10.29 7.05 -11.81
N SER A 72 -9.47 8.10 -11.63
CA SER A 72 -8.04 8.09 -11.95
C SER A 72 -7.26 7.94 -10.65
N VAL A 73 -6.66 6.78 -10.41
CA VAL A 73 -6.00 6.46 -9.15
C VAL A 73 -4.49 6.49 -9.30
N THR A 74 -3.84 7.24 -8.44
CA THR A 74 -2.37 7.30 -8.29
C THR A 74 -1.98 6.76 -6.93
N LEU A 75 -0.96 5.90 -6.89
CA LEU A 75 -0.38 5.37 -5.66
C LEU A 75 1.01 5.94 -5.47
N SER A 76 1.22 6.73 -4.41
CA SER A 76 2.51 7.34 -4.08
C SER A 76 3.10 6.71 -2.83
N THR A 77 4.39 6.41 -2.86
CA THR A 77 5.10 5.90 -1.69
C THR A 77 6.54 6.40 -1.63
N ARG A 78 7.02 6.71 -0.42
CA ARG A 78 8.40 7.12 -0.16
C ARG A 78 9.40 5.97 -0.37
N SER A 79 9.05 4.81 0.11
CA SER A 79 9.78 3.54 -0.09
C SER A 79 8.75 2.45 -0.23
N SER A 80 8.96 1.53 -1.14
CA SER A 80 8.01 0.44 -1.31
C SER A 80 8.16 -0.63 -0.22
N ALA A 81 7.21 -1.54 -0.18
CA ALA A 81 7.27 -2.80 0.56
C ALA A 81 7.28 -3.95 -0.44
N TRP A 82 7.79 -5.11 -0.03
CA TRP A 82 7.65 -6.34 -0.80
C TRP A 82 6.16 -6.70 -0.87
N ILE A 83 5.64 -6.90 -2.08
CA ILE A 83 4.23 -7.22 -2.29
C ILE A 83 4.11 -8.72 -2.46
N VAL A 84 3.52 -9.39 -1.48
CA VAL A 84 3.41 -10.85 -1.47
C VAL A 84 1.95 -11.29 -1.63
N PRO A 85 1.69 -12.39 -2.34
CA PRO A 85 0.35 -12.94 -2.42
C PRO A 85 -0.08 -13.53 -1.06
N LYS A 86 -1.38 -13.45 -0.75
CA LYS A 86 -1.94 -14.07 0.46
C LYS A 86 -1.83 -15.60 0.43
N TYR A 87 -1.84 -16.19 -0.78
CA TYR A 87 -1.77 -17.64 -1.01
C TYR A 87 -0.72 -17.99 -2.05
N ILE A 88 0.03 -19.05 -1.82
CA ILE A 88 0.95 -19.66 -2.79
C ILE A 88 0.56 -21.13 -2.94
N ALA A 89 0.29 -21.56 -4.17
CA ALA A 89 -0.15 -22.92 -4.47
C ALA A 89 -1.34 -23.40 -3.59
N GLY A 90 -2.31 -22.52 -3.36
CA GLY A 90 -3.51 -22.83 -2.57
C GLY A 90 -3.30 -22.86 -1.04
N ARG A 91 -2.10 -22.54 -0.56
CA ARG A 91 -1.79 -22.48 0.88
C ARG A 91 -1.56 -21.03 1.35
N PRO A 92 -2.06 -20.64 2.53
CA PRO A 92 -1.74 -19.36 3.13
C PRO A 92 -0.23 -19.20 3.31
N LEU A 93 0.31 -18.00 3.02
CA LEU A 93 1.75 -17.74 3.07
C LEU A 93 2.34 -17.97 4.47
N ASP A 94 1.62 -17.61 5.52
CA ASP A 94 2.02 -17.82 6.91
C ASP A 94 2.14 -19.31 7.29
N SER A 95 1.31 -20.17 6.70
CA SER A 95 1.39 -21.61 6.91
C SER A 95 2.65 -22.20 6.27
N ILE A 96 3.07 -21.66 5.10
CA ILE A 96 4.28 -22.09 4.42
C ILE A 96 5.53 -21.68 5.24
N ALA A 97 5.53 -20.47 5.80
CA ALA A 97 6.63 -19.98 6.64
C ALA A 97 6.84 -20.84 7.91
N ARG A 98 5.79 -21.45 8.44
CA ARG A 98 5.85 -22.35 9.60
C ARG A 98 6.43 -23.74 9.30
N THR A 99 6.38 -24.17 8.04
CA THR A 99 6.76 -25.56 7.66
C THR A 99 8.26 -25.78 7.51
N SER A 100 9.10 -24.77 7.70
CA SER A 100 10.55 -24.88 7.50
C SER A 100 11.40 -24.48 8.71
N PRO A 101 11.15 -25.05 9.92
CA PRO A 101 11.87 -24.67 11.13
C PRO A 101 13.36 -25.06 11.11
N TYR A 102 13.74 -25.97 10.22
CA TYR A 102 15.11 -26.50 10.12
C TYR A 102 16.02 -25.72 9.18
N ILE A 103 15.49 -24.79 8.38
CA ILE A 103 16.29 -23.98 7.45
C ILE A 103 16.56 -22.62 8.13
N PRO A 104 17.82 -22.20 8.28
CA PRO A 104 18.15 -20.89 8.83
C PRO A 104 17.44 -19.77 8.05
N LEU A 105 16.88 -18.78 8.77
CA LEU A 105 16.12 -17.68 8.18
C LEU A 105 16.92 -16.89 7.12
N SER A 106 18.24 -16.80 7.30
CA SER A 106 19.14 -16.16 6.33
C SER A 106 19.16 -16.87 4.97
N TRP A 107 19.05 -18.18 4.96
CA TRP A 107 19.01 -18.98 3.72
C TRP A 107 17.63 -18.87 3.05
N GLN A 108 16.57 -18.91 3.86
CA GLN A 108 15.21 -18.71 3.35
C GLN A 108 15.10 -17.33 2.69
N ARG A 109 15.61 -16.27 3.34
CA ARG A 109 15.64 -14.91 2.79
C ARG A 109 16.39 -14.82 1.47
N LYS A 110 17.59 -15.39 1.40
CA LYS A 110 18.39 -15.37 0.17
C LYS A 110 17.68 -16.08 -0.98
N ALA A 111 17.13 -17.26 -0.73
CA ALA A 111 16.38 -18.00 -1.75
C ALA A 111 15.16 -17.22 -2.23
N LEU A 112 14.36 -16.67 -1.32
CA LEU A 112 13.18 -15.92 -1.64
C LEU A 112 13.50 -14.60 -2.36
N GLN A 113 14.58 -13.92 -1.97
CA GLN A 113 15.05 -12.69 -2.62
C GLN A 113 15.54 -12.93 -4.05
N LEU A 114 16.21 -14.07 -4.28
CA LEU A 114 16.62 -14.48 -5.62
C LEU A 114 15.41 -14.80 -6.52
N MET A 115 14.36 -15.36 -5.94
CA MET A 115 13.13 -15.72 -6.64
C MET A 115 12.12 -14.56 -6.73
N ALA A 116 12.33 -13.47 -6.03
CA ALA A 116 11.38 -12.36 -5.94
C ALA A 116 10.90 -11.82 -7.30
N PRO A 117 11.77 -11.59 -8.30
CA PRO A 117 11.32 -11.15 -9.61
C PRO A 117 10.47 -12.21 -10.33
N ALA A 118 10.89 -13.48 -10.28
CA ALA A 118 10.16 -14.58 -10.92
C ALA A 118 8.79 -14.85 -10.27
N LEU A 119 8.66 -14.53 -8.98
CA LEU A 119 7.40 -14.66 -8.22
C LEU A 119 6.52 -13.40 -8.34
N GLY A 120 6.99 -12.34 -9.02
CA GLY A 120 6.25 -11.09 -9.17
C GLY A 120 6.06 -10.32 -7.85
N ILE A 121 6.89 -10.55 -6.84
CA ILE A 121 6.80 -9.88 -5.54
C ILE A 121 7.70 -8.65 -5.41
N ASP A 122 8.53 -8.40 -6.42
CA ASP A 122 9.37 -7.20 -6.50
C ASP A 122 8.53 -6.00 -6.99
N PRO A 123 8.33 -4.98 -6.14
CA PRO A 123 7.51 -3.82 -6.50
C PRO A 123 8.10 -2.98 -7.65
N GLN A 124 9.41 -3.07 -7.91
CA GLN A 124 10.06 -2.36 -9.01
C GLN A 124 9.54 -2.82 -10.38
N LEU A 125 9.09 -4.06 -10.51
CA LEU A 125 8.46 -4.58 -11.72
C LEU A 125 7.18 -3.83 -12.11
N TYR A 126 6.58 -3.13 -11.15
CA TYR A 126 5.32 -2.39 -11.31
C TYR A 126 5.51 -0.86 -11.24
N GLY A 127 6.76 -0.40 -11.36
CA GLY A 127 7.08 1.04 -11.35
C GLY A 127 7.11 1.70 -9.97
N LEU A 128 7.03 0.92 -8.90
CA LEU A 128 7.17 1.43 -7.54
C LEU A 128 8.65 1.54 -7.14
N PRO A 129 9.01 2.43 -6.18
CA PRO A 129 10.38 2.51 -5.66
C PRO A 129 10.85 1.18 -5.07
N ALA A 130 12.17 0.99 -5.00
CA ALA A 130 12.74 -0.16 -4.30
C ALA A 130 12.37 -0.16 -2.80
N PRO A 131 12.14 -1.33 -2.18
CA PRO A 131 12.04 -1.43 -0.73
C PRO A 131 13.36 -1.02 -0.07
N ASN A 132 13.29 -0.30 1.03
CA ASN A 132 14.46 0.12 1.82
C ASN A 132 14.92 -0.93 2.84
N HIS A 133 14.36 -2.13 2.78
CA HIS A 133 14.63 -3.25 3.68
C HIS A 133 14.64 -4.56 2.89
N LYS A 134 15.31 -5.57 3.45
CA LYS A 134 15.32 -6.90 2.84
C LYS A 134 13.98 -7.60 3.04
N LEU A 135 13.72 -8.55 2.15
CA LEU A 135 12.53 -9.39 2.27
C LEU A 135 12.50 -10.11 3.64
N LEU A 136 11.34 -10.08 4.30
CA LEU A 136 11.12 -10.60 5.67
C LEU A 136 11.86 -9.83 6.80
N GLU A 137 12.42 -8.65 6.56
CA GLU A 137 12.90 -7.76 7.62
C GLU A 137 11.80 -6.85 8.17
N ALA A 138 10.87 -6.48 7.31
CA ALA A 138 9.67 -5.73 7.68
C ALA A 138 8.42 -6.48 7.22
N HIS A 139 7.29 -6.04 7.70
CA HIS A 139 6.00 -6.64 7.31
C HIS A 139 5.74 -6.39 5.82
N PRO A 140 5.56 -7.43 4.99
CA PRO A 140 5.26 -7.25 3.58
C PRO A 140 3.83 -6.75 3.39
N THR A 141 3.58 -6.10 2.27
CA THR A 141 2.22 -5.81 1.82
C THR A 141 1.62 -7.06 1.20
N GLN A 142 0.47 -7.48 1.70
CA GLN A 142 -0.22 -8.67 1.22
C GLN A 142 -1.33 -8.30 0.25
N SER A 143 -1.04 -8.35 -1.04
CA SER A 143 -2.04 -8.10 -2.09
C SER A 143 -1.77 -8.97 -3.31
N VAL A 144 -2.83 -9.54 -3.88
CA VAL A 144 -2.79 -10.23 -5.18
C VAL A 144 -3.18 -9.26 -6.30
N GLU A 145 -4.11 -8.36 -6.02
CA GLU A 145 -4.72 -7.48 -7.01
C GLU A 145 -3.90 -6.22 -7.29
N LEU A 146 -3.20 -5.66 -6.30
CA LEU A 146 -2.43 -4.44 -6.50
C LEU A 146 -1.38 -4.57 -7.63
N PRO A 147 -0.57 -5.64 -7.72
CA PRO A 147 0.31 -5.87 -8.86
C PRO A 147 -0.41 -5.92 -10.20
N LEU A 148 -1.60 -6.52 -10.24
CA LEU A 148 -2.40 -6.57 -11.47
C LEU A 148 -2.89 -5.18 -11.89
N ARG A 149 -3.36 -4.35 -10.95
CA ARG A 149 -3.83 -2.98 -11.22
C ARG A 149 -2.71 -2.07 -11.69
N LEU A 150 -1.53 -2.19 -11.07
CA LEU A 150 -0.34 -1.46 -11.49
C LEU A 150 0.14 -1.92 -12.87
N GLY A 151 0.25 -3.23 -13.08
CA GLY A 151 0.71 -3.82 -14.34
C GLY A 151 -0.22 -3.57 -15.52
N SER A 152 -1.55 -3.46 -15.30
CA SER A 152 -2.52 -3.11 -16.33
C SER A 152 -2.69 -1.60 -16.56
N GLY A 153 -2.05 -0.76 -15.74
CA GLY A 153 -2.17 0.69 -15.85
C GLY A 153 -3.46 1.29 -15.27
N ASP A 154 -4.24 0.49 -14.53
CA ASP A 154 -5.43 0.98 -13.81
C ASP A 154 -5.03 1.90 -12.63
N VAL A 155 -3.80 1.77 -12.15
CA VAL A 155 -3.17 2.59 -11.09
C VAL A 155 -1.84 3.12 -11.57
N THR A 156 -1.61 4.42 -11.39
CA THR A 156 -0.34 5.08 -11.73
C THR A 156 0.59 5.09 -10.51
N PRO A 157 1.76 4.44 -10.56
CA PRO A 157 2.73 4.51 -9.47
C PRO A 157 3.46 5.86 -9.49
N LYS A 158 3.73 6.42 -8.29
CA LYS A 158 4.53 7.63 -8.09
C LYS A 158 5.45 7.48 -6.88
N PRO A 159 6.64 8.14 -6.91
CA PRO A 159 7.52 8.20 -5.74
C PRO A 159 6.92 9.11 -4.66
N ASN A 160 7.73 9.49 -3.68
CA ASN A 160 7.30 10.30 -2.55
C ASN A 160 6.72 11.67 -2.99
N VAL A 161 5.71 12.12 -2.25
CA VAL A 161 5.22 13.50 -2.32
C VAL A 161 6.25 14.43 -1.71
N THR A 162 6.55 15.53 -2.39
CA THR A 162 7.51 16.54 -1.93
C THR A 162 6.85 17.86 -1.53
N ARG A 163 5.74 18.22 -2.15
CA ARG A 163 5.05 19.48 -1.88
C ARG A 163 3.60 19.40 -2.34
N LEU A 164 2.75 20.12 -1.61
CA LEU A 164 1.35 20.36 -1.95
C LEU A 164 1.17 21.84 -2.33
N ASP A 165 0.29 22.12 -3.32
CA ASP A 165 -0.01 23.48 -3.78
C ASP A 165 -1.41 23.51 -4.38
N GLY A 166 -2.38 23.86 -3.56
CA GLY A 166 -3.79 23.74 -3.92
C GLY A 166 -4.18 22.28 -4.21
N GLU A 167 -4.72 22.00 -5.38
CA GLU A 167 -5.01 20.62 -5.82
C GLU A 167 -3.81 19.93 -6.48
N THR A 168 -2.70 20.65 -6.67
CA THR A 168 -1.49 20.11 -7.32
C THR A 168 -0.56 19.48 -6.30
N VAL A 169 -0.15 18.24 -6.58
CA VAL A 169 0.82 17.48 -5.79
C VAL A 169 2.09 17.29 -6.61
N TYR A 170 3.23 17.58 -6.01
CA TYR A 170 4.56 17.42 -6.61
C TYR A 170 5.26 16.19 -6.06
N PHE A 171 5.95 15.45 -6.92
CA PHE A 171 6.62 14.21 -6.58
C PHE A 171 8.14 14.34 -6.66
N GLU A 172 8.85 13.40 -6.04
CA GLU A 172 10.32 13.37 -5.98
C GLU A 172 10.97 13.17 -7.35
N ASP A 173 10.27 12.61 -8.33
CA ASP A 173 10.70 12.46 -9.72
C ASP A 173 10.61 13.76 -10.54
N GLY A 174 10.24 14.88 -9.91
CA GLY A 174 10.07 16.19 -10.54
C GLY A 174 8.74 16.34 -11.30
N THR A 175 7.91 15.33 -11.31
CA THR A 175 6.56 15.40 -11.91
C THR A 175 5.53 15.98 -10.94
N SER A 176 4.37 16.34 -11.46
CA SER A 176 3.22 16.77 -10.66
C SER A 176 1.92 16.19 -11.20
N GLY A 177 0.90 16.19 -10.38
CA GLY A 177 -0.47 15.80 -10.75
C GLY A 177 -1.50 16.63 -10.01
N VAL A 178 -2.69 16.72 -10.57
CA VAL A 178 -3.84 17.43 -9.95
C VAL A 178 -4.79 16.38 -9.42
N PHE A 179 -5.19 16.52 -8.15
CA PHE A 179 -6.01 15.56 -7.44
C PHE A 179 -7.21 16.23 -6.77
N ASP A 180 -8.30 15.52 -6.71
CA ASP A 180 -9.52 15.95 -6.00
C ASP A 180 -9.48 15.48 -4.55
N VAL A 181 -8.80 14.33 -4.30
CA VAL A 181 -8.76 13.67 -2.98
C VAL A 181 -7.37 13.05 -2.71
N ILE A 182 -6.91 13.18 -1.47
CA ILE A 182 -5.74 12.49 -0.92
C ILE A 182 -6.13 11.64 0.28
#